data_e272a975495852e9db1d5dd6bf73dcb0
#
_entry.id   e272a975495852e9db1d5dd6bf73dcb0
#
_cell.length_a   1.000
_cell.length_b   1.000
_cell.length_c   1.000
_cell.angle_alpha   90.00
_cell.angle_beta   90.00
_cell.angle_gamma   90.00
#
_symmetry.space_group_name_H-M   'P 1'
#
loop_
_entity.id
_entity.type
_entity.pdbx_description
1 polymer ?
#
loop_
_entity_poly.entity_id
_entity_poly.type
_entity_poly.pdbx_seq_one_letter_code
_entity_poly.pdbx_strand_id
1 'polypeptide(L)'
;MKRKTICSLALTLLMLLSCLCAAYADTGSVTYDGNAQSFVFLPGSDYSPSDLFPDFKGVMPGDRLTQTLRLRNDSDHRVRLYLRSLGSESGSEEFLSQMTLTVQAPTSTLFDAPAHETAQLTDWTELGTLAPGGDLELTVTLNVPLTMGNDFQSGIGYLDWQFKAQELEDPTPPTGDTYAPTLWPLMATLSVGGIAFL
;
A
#
# COMPACT_ATOMS: atom_id res chain seq x y z
N MET A 1 -29.49 -29.53 -39.99
CA MET A 1 -29.30 -29.61 -38.53
C MET A 1 -27.88 -29.13 -38.08
N LYS A 2 -26.79 -29.42 -38.78
CA LYS A 2 -25.42 -29.10 -38.37
C LYS A 2 -25.09 -27.60 -38.27
N ARG A 3 -25.68 -26.72 -39.06
CA ARG A 3 -25.40 -25.25 -38.95
C ARG A 3 -25.95 -24.59 -37.69
N LYS A 4 -27.12 -25.04 -37.21
CA LYS A 4 -27.73 -24.47 -35.97
C LYS A 4 -26.92 -24.85 -34.71
N THR A 5 -26.40 -26.09 -34.68
CA THR A 5 -25.54 -26.54 -33.57
C THR A 5 -24.19 -25.86 -33.53
N ILE A 6 -23.59 -25.54 -34.69
CA ILE A 6 -22.31 -24.80 -34.76
C ILE A 6 -22.50 -23.34 -34.28
N CYS A 7 -23.60 -22.68 -34.68
CA CYS A 7 -23.90 -21.32 -34.20
C CYS A 7 -24.17 -21.29 -32.70
N SER A 8 -24.85 -22.30 -32.15
CA SER A 8 -25.09 -22.40 -30.69
C SER A 8 -23.78 -22.60 -29.92
N LEU A 9 -22.89 -23.46 -30.43
CA LEU A 9 -21.57 -23.71 -29.79
C LEU A 9 -20.66 -22.47 -29.85
N ALA A 10 -20.68 -21.75 -30.95
CA ALA A 10 -19.92 -20.51 -31.08
C ALA A 10 -20.42 -19.40 -30.14
N LEU A 11 -21.74 -19.31 -29.95
CA LEU A 11 -22.37 -18.33 -29.05
C LEU A 11 -22.06 -18.63 -27.57
N THR A 12 -22.08 -19.91 -27.19
CA THR A 12 -21.70 -20.31 -25.82
C THR A 12 -20.22 -20.13 -25.56
N LEU A 13 -19.36 -20.37 -26.54
CA LEU A 13 -17.91 -20.10 -26.41
C LEU A 13 -17.62 -18.60 -26.29
N LEU A 14 -18.35 -17.76 -27.04
CA LEU A 14 -18.24 -16.31 -26.96
C LEU A 14 -18.71 -15.77 -25.59
N MET A 15 -19.78 -16.34 -25.04
CA MET A 15 -20.25 -16.00 -23.67
C MET A 15 -19.28 -16.44 -22.58
N LEU A 16 -18.62 -17.59 -22.75
CA LEU A 16 -17.58 -18.03 -21.81
C LEU A 16 -16.31 -17.16 -21.86
N LEU A 17 -15.96 -16.64 -23.05
CA LEU A 17 -14.81 -15.74 -23.19
C LEU A 17 -15.06 -14.34 -22.59
N SER A 18 -16.33 -13.89 -22.56
CA SER A 18 -16.67 -12.58 -21.95
C SER A 18 -16.70 -12.58 -20.42
N CYS A 19 -16.69 -13.76 -19.78
CA CYS A 19 -16.63 -13.90 -18.33
C CYS A 19 -15.21 -13.83 -17.74
N LEU A 20 -14.18 -13.69 -18.59
CA LEU A 20 -12.78 -13.53 -18.18
C LEU A 20 -12.38 -12.04 -18.00
N CYS A 21 -13.34 -11.18 -17.64
CA CYS A 21 -12.99 -9.90 -17.07
C CYS A 21 -12.44 -10.16 -15.65
N ALA A 22 -11.12 -10.39 -15.55
CA ALA A 22 -10.44 -10.26 -14.28
C ALA A 22 -10.76 -8.87 -13.75
N ALA A 23 -11.49 -8.79 -12.62
CA ALA A 23 -11.56 -7.56 -11.86
C ALA A 23 -10.13 -7.29 -11.38
N TYR A 24 -9.44 -6.37 -12.02
CA TYR A 24 -8.21 -5.83 -11.48
C TYR A 24 -8.64 -4.99 -10.27
N ALA A 25 -8.41 -5.52 -9.08
CA ALA A 25 -8.42 -4.70 -7.88
C ALA A 25 -7.40 -3.58 -8.09
N ASP A 26 -7.84 -2.34 -7.88
CA ASP A 26 -6.94 -1.19 -7.98
C ASP A 26 -5.90 -1.32 -6.87
N THR A 27 -4.66 -1.59 -7.27
CA THR A 27 -3.56 -1.85 -6.34
C THR A 27 -2.88 -0.53 -6.05
N GLY A 28 -2.97 -0.06 -4.81
CA GLY A 28 -2.20 1.10 -4.37
C GLY A 28 -0.70 0.84 -4.55
N SER A 29 0.04 1.84 -4.94
CA SER A 29 1.48 1.73 -5.12
C SER A 29 2.25 2.90 -4.56
N VAL A 30 3.43 2.59 -3.99
CA VAL A 30 4.43 3.55 -3.54
C VAL A 30 5.72 3.22 -4.26
N THR A 31 6.16 4.11 -5.12
CA THR A 31 7.39 3.93 -5.90
C THR A 31 8.45 4.89 -5.42
N TYR A 32 9.62 4.38 -5.08
CA TYR A 32 10.80 5.21 -4.85
C TYR A 32 11.48 5.50 -6.19
N ASP A 33 11.49 6.79 -6.56
CA ASP A 33 12.19 7.29 -7.76
C ASP A 33 13.58 7.80 -7.37
N GLY A 34 14.59 7.00 -7.68
CA GLY A 34 15.97 7.31 -7.37
C GLY A 34 16.50 8.57 -8.05
N ASN A 35 15.97 8.93 -9.24
CA ASN A 35 16.39 10.13 -9.95
C ASN A 35 15.97 11.43 -9.25
N ALA A 36 14.78 11.42 -8.66
CA ALA A 36 14.24 12.54 -7.90
C ALA A 36 14.47 12.40 -6.40
N GLN A 37 14.93 11.25 -5.94
CA GLN A 37 15.01 10.87 -4.52
C GLN A 37 13.71 11.10 -3.78
N SER A 38 12.61 10.80 -4.45
CA SER A 38 11.25 11.04 -4.00
C SER A 38 10.41 9.77 -4.04
N PHE A 39 9.24 9.82 -3.38
CA PHE A 39 8.23 8.78 -3.51
C PHE A 39 7.10 9.26 -4.41
N VAL A 40 6.63 8.37 -5.28
CA VAL A 40 5.44 8.55 -6.09
C VAL A 40 4.34 7.66 -5.54
N PHE A 41 3.18 8.23 -5.26
CA PHE A 41 2.01 7.55 -4.72
C PHE A 41 0.92 7.47 -5.78
N LEU A 42 0.39 6.30 -5.99
CA LEU A 42 -0.73 6.04 -6.91
C LEU A 42 -1.70 5.05 -6.26
N PRO A 43 -3.02 5.14 -6.49
CA PRO A 43 -3.65 5.92 -7.56
C PRO A 43 -3.95 7.38 -7.22
N GLY A 44 -4.03 7.75 -5.94
CA GLY A 44 -4.61 9.01 -5.49
C GLY A 44 -6.13 9.05 -5.63
N SER A 45 -6.79 10.03 -5.03
CA SER A 45 -8.24 10.22 -5.11
C SER A 45 -8.62 11.70 -5.02
N ASP A 46 -9.94 11.98 -5.16
CA ASP A 46 -10.48 13.32 -4.94
C ASP A 46 -10.26 13.84 -3.51
N TYR A 47 -9.99 12.94 -2.58
CA TYR A 47 -9.73 13.26 -1.16
C TYR A 47 -8.27 13.57 -0.89
N SER A 48 -7.35 12.88 -1.55
CA SER A 48 -5.91 13.09 -1.43
C SER A 48 -5.18 12.58 -2.67
N PRO A 49 -4.21 13.33 -3.21
CA PRO A 49 -3.37 12.86 -4.31
C PRO A 49 -2.47 11.67 -3.90
N SER A 50 -2.29 11.45 -2.62
CA SER A 50 -1.51 10.35 -2.04
C SER A 50 -2.39 9.25 -1.42
N ASP A 51 -3.69 9.23 -1.73
CA ASP A 51 -4.60 8.17 -1.27
C ASP A 51 -4.22 6.82 -1.90
N LEU A 52 -3.82 5.89 -1.05
CA LEU A 52 -3.36 4.56 -1.45
C LEU A 52 -4.47 3.50 -1.38
N PHE A 53 -5.64 3.84 -0.83
CA PHE A 53 -6.69 2.88 -0.51
C PHE A 53 -8.05 3.27 -1.10
N PRO A 54 -8.18 3.25 -2.44
CA PRO A 54 -9.44 3.54 -3.11
C PRO A 54 -10.55 2.56 -2.73
N ASP A 55 -10.20 1.31 -2.38
CA ASP A 55 -11.19 0.29 -2.01
C ASP A 55 -11.73 0.45 -0.58
N PHE A 56 -11.15 1.33 0.25
CA PHE A 56 -11.62 1.59 1.61
C PHE A 56 -12.60 2.76 1.66
N LYS A 57 -13.46 2.86 0.68
CA LYS A 57 -14.51 3.88 0.56
C LYS A 57 -15.89 3.26 0.73
N GLY A 58 -16.83 4.04 1.26
CA GLY A 58 -18.21 3.59 1.42
C GLY A 58 -18.35 2.39 2.37
N VAL A 59 -17.52 2.34 3.42
CA VAL A 59 -17.49 1.24 4.38
C VAL A 59 -18.81 1.12 5.16
N MET A 60 -19.25 -0.10 5.41
CA MET A 60 -20.46 -0.41 6.17
C MET A 60 -20.17 -1.31 7.37
N PRO A 61 -20.99 -1.24 8.44
CA PRO A 61 -20.86 -2.16 9.57
C PRO A 61 -20.84 -3.60 9.11
N GLY A 62 -19.83 -4.35 9.54
CA GLY A 62 -19.61 -5.76 9.17
C GLY A 62 -18.68 -5.97 7.98
N ASP A 63 -18.25 -4.92 7.31
CA ASP A 63 -17.31 -5.03 6.19
C ASP A 63 -15.94 -5.51 6.65
N ARG A 64 -15.34 -6.32 5.78
CA ARG A 64 -13.93 -6.67 5.83
C ARG A 64 -13.33 -6.44 4.46
N LEU A 65 -12.63 -5.33 4.32
CA LEU A 65 -12.03 -4.91 3.06
C LEU A 65 -10.53 -5.22 3.10
N THR A 66 -10.02 -5.72 1.99
CA THR A 66 -8.58 -6.05 1.87
C THR A 66 -8.07 -5.47 0.57
N GLN A 67 -6.96 -4.76 0.67
CA GLN A 67 -6.27 -4.18 -0.47
C GLN A 67 -4.78 -4.46 -0.40
N THR A 68 -4.15 -4.63 -1.55
CA THR A 68 -2.70 -4.76 -1.67
C THR A 68 -2.07 -3.39 -1.91
N LEU A 69 -1.00 -3.12 -1.19
CA LEU A 69 -0.13 -1.98 -1.41
C LEU A 69 1.21 -2.48 -1.95
N ARG A 70 1.57 -2.07 -3.15
CA ARG A 70 2.82 -2.44 -3.79
C ARG A 70 3.87 -1.37 -3.57
N LEU A 71 5.00 -1.75 -2.99
CA LEU A 71 6.16 -0.89 -2.80
C LEU A 71 7.20 -1.27 -3.84
N ARG A 72 7.69 -0.30 -4.63
CA ARG A 72 8.60 -0.53 -5.74
C ARG A 72 9.82 0.38 -5.64
N ASN A 73 10.96 -0.18 -6.01
CA ASN A 73 12.21 0.55 -6.15
C ASN A 73 12.54 0.74 -7.64
N ASP A 74 12.37 1.95 -8.15
CA ASP A 74 12.74 2.32 -9.53
C ASP A 74 14.12 2.99 -9.62
N SER A 75 14.88 3.02 -8.52
CA SER A 75 16.25 3.51 -8.52
C SER A 75 17.23 2.47 -9.08
N ASP A 76 18.43 2.93 -9.42
CA ASP A 76 19.55 2.09 -9.85
C ASP A 76 20.32 1.45 -8.68
N HIS A 77 19.93 1.77 -7.43
CA HIS A 77 20.57 1.32 -6.21
C HIS A 77 19.67 0.33 -5.44
N ARG A 78 20.30 -0.51 -4.62
CA ARG A 78 19.56 -1.26 -3.61
C ARG A 78 19.06 -0.28 -2.56
N VAL A 79 17.77 -0.40 -2.17
CA VAL A 79 17.18 0.44 -1.13
C VAL A 79 16.58 -0.38 -0.02
N ARG A 80 16.73 0.10 1.21
CA ARG A 80 16.02 -0.39 2.38
C ARG A 80 14.86 0.53 2.66
N LEU A 81 13.66 -0.05 2.69
CA LEU A 81 12.43 0.70 2.91
C LEU A 81 11.95 0.58 4.34
N TYR A 82 11.38 1.66 4.84
CA TYR A 82 10.80 1.77 6.16
C TYR A 82 9.42 2.43 6.08
N LEU A 83 8.57 2.05 7.04
CA LEU A 83 7.25 2.62 7.26
C LEU A 83 7.13 3.07 8.70
N ARG A 84 6.45 4.18 8.93
CA ARG A 84 5.88 4.54 10.24
C ARG A 84 4.51 5.18 10.07
N SER A 85 3.68 5.06 11.12
CA SER A 85 2.40 5.76 11.22
C SER A 85 2.57 6.99 12.11
N LEU A 86 1.92 8.09 11.74
CA LEU A 86 1.74 9.26 12.60
C LEU A 86 0.39 9.22 13.32
N GLY A 87 -0.42 8.19 13.07
CA GLY A 87 -1.77 8.06 13.58
C GLY A 87 -2.81 8.75 12.70
N SER A 88 -3.97 9.01 13.26
CA SER A 88 -5.06 9.70 12.59
C SER A 88 -4.88 11.21 12.61
N GLU A 89 -5.36 11.88 11.57
CA GLU A 89 -5.51 13.33 11.59
C GLU A 89 -6.55 13.78 12.62
N SER A 90 -6.37 15.00 13.10
CA SER A 90 -7.29 15.61 14.07
C SER A 90 -8.74 15.64 13.55
N GLY A 91 -9.65 15.08 14.32
CA GLY A 91 -11.06 14.95 13.98
C GLY A 91 -11.44 13.62 13.32
N SER A 92 -10.47 12.78 12.95
CA SER A 92 -10.70 11.43 12.40
C SER A 92 -10.67 10.33 13.46
N GLU A 93 -10.16 10.62 14.64
CA GLU A 93 -9.88 9.65 15.72
C GLU A 93 -11.10 8.84 16.13
N GLU A 94 -12.24 9.53 16.39
CA GLU A 94 -13.45 8.86 16.85
C GLU A 94 -13.98 7.86 15.83
N PHE A 95 -14.01 8.23 14.56
CA PHE A 95 -14.44 7.37 13.47
C PHE A 95 -13.48 6.19 13.28
N LEU A 96 -12.18 6.44 13.19
CA LEU A 96 -11.17 5.41 12.96
C LEU A 96 -10.99 4.47 14.17
N SER A 97 -11.31 4.93 15.39
CA SER A 97 -11.28 4.09 16.58
C SER A 97 -12.28 2.94 16.56
N GLN A 98 -13.34 3.07 15.74
CA GLN A 98 -14.35 2.02 15.60
C GLN A 98 -13.85 0.83 14.77
N MET A 99 -12.81 0.99 14.00
CA MET A 99 -12.32 0.00 13.04
C MET A 99 -10.94 -0.54 13.43
N THR A 100 -10.66 -1.75 13.02
CA THR A 100 -9.33 -2.35 13.18
C THR A 100 -8.63 -2.43 11.82
N LEU A 101 -7.39 -2.00 11.78
CA LEU A 101 -6.52 -2.08 10.62
C LEU A 101 -5.44 -3.14 10.87
N THR A 102 -5.23 -4.02 9.90
CA THR A 102 -4.15 -5.00 9.91
C THR A 102 -3.27 -4.79 8.69
N VAL A 103 -1.96 -4.70 8.88
CA VAL A 103 -0.97 -4.59 7.80
C VAL A 103 -0.03 -5.78 7.87
N GLN A 104 0.02 -6.55 6.80
CA GLN A 104 0.85 -7.75 6.70
C GLN A 104 1.88 -7.60 5.58
N ALA A 105 3.14 -7.87 5.91
CA ALA A 105 4.18 -8.16 4.95
C ALA A 105 4.21 -9.68 4.67
N PRO A 106 4.93 -10.15 3.64
CA PRO A 106 4.97 -11.58 3.28
C PRO A 106 5.37 -12.52 4.43
N THR A 107 6.16 -12.03 5.38
CA THR A 107 6.72 -12.85 6.47
C THR A 107 6.29 -12.44 7.87
N SER A 108 5.59 -11.31 8.02
CA SER A 108 5.24 -10.76 9.34
C SER A 108 4.03 -9.85 9.31
N THR A 109 3.35 -9.75 10.44
CA THR A 109 2.36 -8.70 10.68
C THR A 109 3.10 -7.46 11.18
N LEU A 110 2.93 -6.35 10.47
CA LEU A 110 3.56 -5.07 10.78
C LEU A 110 2.69 -4.22 11.70
N PHE A 111 1.38 -4.35 11.57
CA PHE A 111 0.40 -3.59 12.33
C PHE A 111 -0.86 -4.41 12.55
N ASP A 112 -1.41 -4.36 13.76
CA ASP A 112 -2.72 -4.93 14.10
C ASP A 112 -3.26 -4.20 15.32
N ALA A 113 -4.08 -3.17 15.08
CA ALA A 113 -4.60 -2.29 16.11
C ALA A 113 -5.82 -1.50 15.59
N PRO A 114 -6.53 -0.74 16.46
CA PRO A 114 -7.48 0.26 16.03
C PRO A 114 -6.87 1.23 15.02
N ALA A 115 -7.63 1.55 13.97
CA ALA A 115 -7.09 2.27 12.82
C ALA A 115 -6.54 3.67 13.14
N HIS A 116 -6.97 4.31 14.24
CA HIS A 116 -6.49 5.63 14.65
C HIS A 116 -5.12 5.61 15.37
N GLU A 117 -4.64 4.44 15.79
CA GLU A 117 -3.41 4.32 16.58
C GLU A 117 -2.16 4.25 15.69
N THR A 118 -1.01 4.54 16.30
CA THR A 118 0.31 4.27 15.72
C THR A 118 0.81 2.86 16.06
N ALA A 119 0.43 2.36 17.22
CA ALA A 119 0.72 1.02 17.74
C ALA A 119 2.15 0.51 17.38
N GLN A 120 2.25 -0.57 16.60
CA GLN A 120 3.53 -1.18 16.23
C GLN A 120 4.34 -0.32 15.23
N LEU A 121 3.73 0.69 14.59
CA LEU A 121 4.34 1.59 13.61
C LEU A 121 4.66 2.98 14.17
N THR A 122 4.75 3.13 15.49
CA THR A 122 5.14 4.40 16.13
C THR A 122 6.54 4.84 15.71
N ASP A 123 7.47 3.89 15.60
CA ASP A 123 8.83 4.11 15.12
C ASP A 123 9.01 3.57 13.71
N TRP A 124 10.14 3.93 13.07
CA TRP A 124 10.49 3.43 11.76
C TRP A 124 10.66 1.90 11.76
N THR A 125 9.72 1.22 11.14
CA THR A 125 9.74 -0.24 10.98
C THR A 125 10.31 -0.60 9.62
N GLU A 126 11.34 -1.45 9.58
CA GLU A 126 11.93 -1.93 8.34
C GLU A 126 10.96 -2.85 7.61
N LEU A 127 10.70 -2.56 6.35
CA LEU A 127 9.84 -3.37 5.47
C LEU A 127 10.65 -4.42 4.70
N GLY A 128 11.90 -4.09 4.41
CA GLY A 128 12.82 -4.94 3.66
C GLY A 128 13.75 -4.17 2.76
N THR A 129 14.62 -4.93 2.09
CA THR A 129 15.58 -4.39 1.11
C THR A 129 15.18 -4.81 -0.29
N LEU A 130 15.01 -3.85 -1.20
CA LEU A 130 14.68 -4.06 -2.59
C LEU A 130 15.89 -3.80 -3.49
N ALA A 131 16.11 -4.71 -4.42
CA ALA A 131 17.06 -4.50 -5.52
C ALA A 131 16.49 -3.46 -6.51
N PRO A 132 17.32 -2.91 -7.42
CA PRO A 132 16.83 -2.12 -8.54
C PRO A 132 15.70 -2.85 -9.30
N GLY A 133 14.58 -2.17 -9.53
CA GLY A 133 13.39 -2.72 -10.16
C GLY A 133 12.59 -3.72 -9.31
N GLY A 134 13.04 -4.01 -8.09
CA GLY A 134 12.36 -4.92 -7.17
C GLY A 134 11.12 -4.32 -6.53
N ASP A 135 10.23 -5.20 -6.06
CA ASP A 135 9.01 -4.81 -5.36
C ASP A 135 8.71 -5.70 -4.14
N LEU A 136 7.86 -5.16 -3.26
CA LEU A 136 7.33 -5.80 -2.07
C LEU A 136 5.85 -5.49 -1.97
N GLU A 137 5.03 -6.46 -1.61
CA GLU A 137 3.60 -6.28 -1.41
C GLU A 137 3.25 -6.31 0.08
N LEU A 138 2.46 -5.34 0.50
CA LEU A 138 1.80 -5.33 1.80
C LEU A 138 0.31 -5.61 1.59
N THR A 139 -0.25 -6.49 2.40
CA THR A 139 -1.69 -6.70 2.46
C THR A 139 -2.26 -5.87 3.60
N VAL A 140 -3.17 -4.97 3.28
CA VAL A 140 -3.85 -4.11 4.24
C VAL A 140 -5.31 -4.54 4.34
N THR A 141 -5.77 -4.85 5.55
CA THR A 141 -7.14 -5.28 5.82
C THR A 141 -7.78 -4.34 6.82
N LEU A 142 -8.92 -3.78 6.45
CA LEU A 142 -9.78 -2.99 7.32
C LEU A 142 -10.96 -3.83 7.77
N ASN A 143 -11.19 -3.94 9.08
CA ASN A 143 -12.36 -4.57 9.66
C ASN A 143 -13.27 -3.52 10.28
N VAL A 144 -14.51 -3.45 9.82
CA VAL A 144 -15.56 -2.59 10.36
C VAL A 144 -16.49 -3.44 11.22
N PRO A 145 -16.59 -3.22 12.55
CA PRO A 145 -17.39 -4.06 13.40
C PRO A 145 -18.89 -3.85 13.14
N LEU A 146 -19.70 -4.90 13.31
CA LEU A 146 -21.16 -4.82 13.20
C LEU A 146 -21.79 -3.84 14.22
N THR A 147 -21.08 -3.54 15.29
CA THR A 147 -21.53 -2.64 16.35
C THR A 147 -21.35 -1.16 16.03
N MET A 148 -20.69 -0.84 14.90
CA MET A 148 -20.53 0.54 14.46
C MET A 148 -21.90 1.18 14.22
N GLY A 149 -22.18 2.28 14.94
CA GLY A 149 -23.47 2.95 14.90
C GLY A 149 -23.67 3.85 13.67
N ASN A 150 -24.93 4.25 13.44
CA ASN A 150 -25.30 5.14 12.33
C ASN A 150 -24.72 6.55 12.48
N ASP A 151 -24.19 6.92 13.63
CA ASP A 151 -23.58 8.23 13.91
C ASP A 151 -22.35 8.48 13.02
N PHE A 152 -21.79 7.41 12.44
CA PHE A 152 -20.60 7.46 11.58
C PHE A 152 -20.92 7.41 10.08
N GLN A 153 -22.19 7.49 9.66
CA GLN A 153 -22.61 7.34 8.25
C GLN A 153 -21.95 8.32 7.25
N SER A 154 -21.42 9.42 7.72
CA SER A 154 -20.72 10.42 6.89
C SER A 154 -19.32 10.68 7.42
N GLY A 155 -18.79 9.76 8.20
CA GLY A 155 -17.45 9.88 8.76
C GLY A 155 -16.39 9.76 7.66
N ILE A 156 -15.38 10.63 7.72
CA ILE A 156 -14.18 10.54 6.90
C ILE A 156 -13.01 10.42 7.86
N GLY A 157 -12.15 9.44 7.61
CA GLY A 157 -10.96 9.21 8.40
C GLY A 157 -9.70 9.36 7.56
N TYR A 158 -8.72 10.07 8.09
CA TYR A 158 -7.41 10.21 7.49
C TYR A 158 -6.35 9.61 8.42
N LEU A 159 -5.50 8.76 7.83
CA LEU A 159 -4.32 8.18 8.48
C LEU A 159 -3.07 8.69 7.79
N ASP A 160 -2.10 9.11 8.58
CA ASP A 160 -0.83 9.56 8.08
C ASP A 160 0.24 8.48 8.19
N TRP A 161 0.69 7.99 7.05
CA TRP A 161 1.82 7.09 6.93
C TRP A 161 3.01 7.79 6.29
N GLN A 162 4.19 7.48 6.78
CA GLN A 162 5.44 7.98 6.21
C GLN A 162 6.30 6.81 5.74
N PHE A 163 6.83 6.95 4.53
CA PHE A 163 7.81 6.04 3.96
C PHE A 163 9.19 6.69 3.96
N LYS A 164 10.21 5.87 4.17
CA LYS A 164 11.61 6.28 4.09
C LYS A 164 12.37 5.24 3.28
N ALA A 165 13.18 5.71 2.32
CA ALA A 165 14.15 4.90 1.62
C ALA A 165 15.56 5.23 2.10
N GLN A 166 16.38 4.21 2.25
CA GLN A 166 17.80 4.31 2.49
C GLN A 166 18.52 3.57 1.36
N GLU A 167 19.23 4.32 0.52
CA GLU A 167 20.09 3.71 -0.49
C GLU A 167 21.26 2.98 0.17
N LEU A 168 21.54 1.79 -0.32
CA LEU A 168 22.63 0.96 0.15
C LEU A 168 23.73 0.95 -0.91
N GLU A 169 24.96 1.14 -0.45
CA GLU A 169 26.11 0.95 -1.33
C GLU A 169 26.16 -0.51 -1.80
N ASP A 170 26.41 -0.71 -3.08
CA ASP A 170 26.71 -2.04 -3.60
C ASP A 170 28.02 -2.51 -2.97
N PRO A 171 28.12 -3.78 -2.56
CA PRO A 171 29.36 -4.33 -2.08
C PRO A 171 30.41 -4.20 -3.18
N THR A 172 31.32 -3.24 -3.02
CA THR A 172 32.47 -3.13 -3.92
C THR A 172 33.21 -4.48 -3.89
N PRO A 173 33.47 -5.12 -5.05
CA PRO A 173 34.33 -6.27 -5.06
C PRO A 173 35.67 -5.84 -4.42
N PRO A 174 36.30 -6.68 -3.59
CA PRO A 174 37.56 -6.34 -2.96
C PRO A 174 38.65 -6.18 -4.03
N THR A 175 38.72 -5.01 -4.64
CA THR A 175 39.89 -4.56 -5.37
C THR A 175 40.87 -4.14 -4.30
N GLY A 176 42.04 -4.75 -4.26
CA GLY A 176 43.05 -4.63 -3.19
C GLY A 176 43.64 -3.24 -2.96
N ASP A 177 42.89 -2.16 -3.15
CA ASP A 177 43.27 -0.81 -2.82
C ASP A 177 42.37 -0.28 -1.69
N THR A 178 43.02 -0.09 -0.55
CA THR A 178 42.44 0.44 0.69
C THR A 178 42.16 1.95 0.55
N TYR A 179 41.08 2.29 -0.15
CA TYR A 179 40.48 3.63 -0.02
C TYR A 179 39.14 3.49 0.72
N ALA A 180 39.07 4.00 1.93
CA ALA A 180 37.84 4.12 2.69
C ALA A 180 37.04 5.31 2.15
N PRO A 181 35.95 5.11 1.39
CA PRO A 181 35.03 6.21 1.10
C PRO A 181 34.29 6.54 2.38
N THR A 182 34.28 7.81 2.75
CA THR A 182 33.46 8.35 3.81
C THR A 182 32.00 8.22 3.42
N LEU A 183 31.33 7.29 4.09
CA LEU A 183 29.90 7.00 3.95
C LEU A 183 29.06 8.23 4.31
N TRP A 184 28.42 8.81 3.32
CA TRP A 184 27.31 9.73 3.55
C TRP A 184 26.00 8.94 3.35
N PRO A 185 25.23 8.67 4.42
CA PRO A 185 23.88 8.14 4.24
C PRO A 185 23.00 9.24 3.63
N LEU A 186 22.68 9.13 2.37
CA LEU A 186 21.66 9.95 1.73
C LEU A 186 20.31 9.52 2.26
N MET A 187 19.79 10.28 3.22
CA MET A 187 18.47 10.08 3.82
C MET A 187 17.46 10.88 3.01
N ALA A 188 16.81 10.25 2.05
CA ALA A 188 15.58 10.81 1.49
C ALA A 188 14.41 10.48 2.42
N THR A 189 14.00 11.46 3.23
CA THR A 189 12.76 11.39 4.00
C THR A 189 11.72 12.21 3.26
N LEU A 190 10.67 11.60 2.78
CA LEU A 190 9.43 12.32 2.46
C LEU A 190 8.28 11.35 2.16
N SER A 191 7.25 11.67 2.63
CA SER A 191 5.89 11.99 2.23
C SER A 191 4.84 11.35 3.11
N VAL A 192 3.97 12.21 3.53
CA VAL A 192 2.74 11.91 4.24
C VAL A 192 1.74 11.37 3.23
N GLY A 193 1.44 10.08 3.30
CA GLY A 193 0.32 9.50 2.58
C GLY A 193 -0.91 9.54 3.46
N GLY A 194 -1.88 10.40 3.13
CA GLY A 194 -3.17 10.38 3.81
C GLY A 194 -4.05 9.24 3.29
N ILE A 195 -4.61 8.45 4.19
CA ILE A 195 -5.63 7.45 3.86
C ILE A 195 -6.99 8.06 4.19
N ALA A 196 -7.86 8.20 3.18
CA ALA A 196 -9.21 8.66 3.39
C ALA A 196 -10.19 7.49 3.41
N PHE A 197 -10.94 7.37 4.50
CA PHE A 197 -12.05 6.42 4.64
C PHE A 197 -13.38 7.17 4.49
N LEU A 198 -14.26 6.57 3.75
CA LEU A 198 -15.66 7.04 3.58
C LEU A 198 -16.64 5.95 3.92
#